data_c76651518fa3774ee79d2d917985b9e0
#
_entry.id   c76651518fa3774ee79d2d917985b9e0
#
_cell.length_a   1.000
_cell.length_b   1.000
_cell.length_c   1.000
_cell.angle_alpha   90.00
_cell.angle_beta   90.00
_cell.angle_gamma   90.00
#
_symmetry.space_group_name_H-M   'P 1'
#
loop_
_entity.id
_entity.type
_entity.pdbx_description
1 polymer ?
#
loop_
_entity_poly.entity_id
_entity_poly.type
_entity_poly.pdbx_seq_one_letter_code
_entity_poly.pdbx_strand_id
1 'polypeptide(L)'
;MKYTYIMSQSKIFWDNAAADPDVRYKYVADEWASTETFLNLIENNNNSWNNVLEIGCGIGRLLVPLADKHNECNFYGIDISDEMISLAPKRNNIKYQEVTDKLDLVYSMLVFQHIEHQEKINYIKLAYDKLKDGGSIFFQFVVGEENSPYSYQTSQFEIEKILTNTGFSNSVFKNHMHPQWMFVRAKK
;
A
#
# COMPACT_ATOMS: atom_id res chain seq x y z
N MET A 1 17.80 -5.73 -4.81
CA MET A 1 17.53 -5.24 -6.17
C MET A 1 16.95 -3.84 -6.02
N LYS A 2 17.68 -2.78 -6.38
CA LYS A 2 17.12 -1.42 -6.37
C LYS A 2 16.12 -1.35 -7.51
N TYR A 3 14.87 -1.06 -7.20
CA TYR A 3 13.87 -0.77 -8.22
C TYR A 3 14.22 0.57 -8.85
N THR A 4 14.79 0.54 -10.05
CA THR A 4 15.07 1.75 -10.83
C THR A 4 13.74 2.21 -11.41
N TYR A 5 13.01 3.04 -10.68
CA TYR A 5 11.85 3.73 -11.22
C TYR A 5 12.36 4.70 -12.31
N ILE A 6 11.94 4.49 -13.55
CA ILE A 6 11.97 5.54 -14.57
C ILE A 6 11.21 6.71 -13.96
N MET A 7 11.75 7.93 -14.04
CA MET A 7 11.09 9.13 -13.50
C MET A 7 9.70 9.25 -14.14
N SER A 8 8.70 8.66 -13.51
CA SER A 8 7.31 8.72 -13.94
C SER A 8 6.74 10.07 -13.51
N GLN A 9 5.70 10.53 -14.20
CA GLN A 9 4.97 11.74 -13.77
C GLN A 9 4.47 11.62 -12.33
N SER A 10 4.13 10.40 -11.90
CA SER A 10 3.75 10.09 -10.52
C SER A 10 4.87 10.37 -9.52
N LYS A 11 6.13 9.99 -9.84
CA LYS A 11 7.26 10.29 -8.95
C LYS A 11 7.45 11.80 -8.77
N ILE A 12 7.46 12.55 -9.87
CA ILE A 12 7.62 14.00 -9.84
C ILE A 12 6.49 14.66 -9.03
N PHE A 13 5.26 14.19 -9.19
CA PHE A 13 4.12 14.69 -8.43
C PHE A 13 4.30 14.48 -6.93
N TRP A 14 4.67 13.26 -6.50
CA TRP A 14 4.81 12.93 -5.08
C TRP A 14 6.05 13.55 -4.44
N ASP A 15 7.16 13.71 -5.18
CA ASP A 15 8.33 14.45 -4.71
C ASP A 15 7.99 15.93 -4.47
N ASN A 16 7.24 16.56 -5.38
CA ASN A 16 6.75 17.93 -5.20
C ASN A 16 5.76 18.06 -4.03
N ALA A 17 4.87 17.08 -3.87
CA ALA A 17 3.93 17.04 -2.74
C ALA A 17 4.68 16.91 -1.39
N ALA A 18 5.79 16.18 -1.36
CA ALA A 18 6.64 16.08 -0.18
C ALA A 18 7.26 17.42 0.22
N ALA A 19 7.69 18.21 -0.77
CA ALA A 19 8.34 19.48 -0.55
C ALA A 19 7.42 20.58 0.01
N ASP A 20 6.11 20.52 -0.32
CA ASP A 20 5.12 21.50 0.13
C ASP A 20 4.32 20.96 1.33
N PRO A 21 4.47 21.54 2.54
CA PRO A 21 3.76 21.07 3.74
C PRO A 21 2.23 21.08 3.59
N ASP A 22 1.63 22.07 2.93
CA ASP A 22 0.19 22.19 2.79
C ASP A 22 -0.35 21.14 1.81
N VAL A 23 0.36 20.91 0.70
CA VAL A 23 0.03 19.85 -0.26
C VAL A 23 0.22 18.48 0.36
N ARG A 24 1.32 18.26 1.08
CA ARG A 24 1.62 17.02 1.79
C ARG A 24 0.54 16.72 2.83
N TYR A 25 0.14 17.71 3.64
CA TYR A 25 -0.93 17.57 4.62
C TYR A 25 -2.23 17.14 3.95
N LYS A 26 -2.62 17.79 2.85
CA LYS A 26 -3.82 17.48 2.10
C LYS A 26 -3.87 16.03 1.59
N TYR A 27 -2.76 15.49 1.11
CA TYR A 27 -2.73 14.15 0.50
C TYR A 27 -2.39 13.01 1.45
N VAL A 28 -1.77 13.31 2.59
CA VAL A 28 -1.24 12.27 3.51
C VAL A 28 -1.86 12.36 4.90
N ALA A 29 -2.59 13.42 5.22
CA ALA A 29 -3.22 13.61 6.53
C ALA A 29 -4.62 12.95 6.62
N ASP A 30 -5.18 12.97 7.82
CA ASP A 30 -6.42 12.29 8.21
C ASP A 30 -7.72 12.84 7.58
N GLU A 31 -7.65 13.82 6.68
CA GLU A 31 -8.84 14.47 6.11
C GLU A 31 -9.83 13.51 5.43
N TRP A 32 -9.33 12.45 4.78
CA TRP A 32 -10.14 11.52 4.01
C TRP A 32 -10.58 10.29 4.78
N ALA A 33 -9.76 9.87 5.74
CA ALA A 33 -10.06 8.75 6.62
C ALA A 33 -9.08 8.75 7.79
N SER A 34 -9.57 8.51 9.00
CA SER A 34 -8.70 8.49 10.16
C SER A 34 -7.67 7.37 10.08
N THR A 35 -6.46 7.65 10.53
CA THR A 35 -5.39 6.66 10.66
C THR A 35 -5.87 5.44 11.44
N GLU A 36 -6.58 5.64 12.54
CA GLU A 36 -7.13 4.57 13.37
C GLU A 36 -8.07 3.63 12.60
N THR A 37 -8.92 4.18 11.73
CA THR A 37 -9.82 3.35 10.90
C THR A 37 -9.05 2.42 9.97
N PHE A 38 -8.00 2.93 9.30
CA PHE A 38 -7.16 2.08 8.45
C PHE A 38 -6.39 1.04 9.25
N LEU A 39 -5.82 1.41 10.41
CA LEU A 39 -5.12 0.45 11.28
C LEU A 39 -6.06 -0.68 11.69
N ASN A 40 -7.28 -0.36 12.11
CA ASN A 40 -8.29 -1.36 12.46
C ASN A 40 -8.63 -2.29 11.29
N LEU A 41 -8.72 -1.77 10.05
CA LEU A 41 -8.94 -2.59 8.86
C LEU A 41 -7.76 -3.51 8.54
N ILE A 42 -6.52 -3.04 8.73
CA ILE A 42 -5.31 -3.84 8.51
C ILE A 42 -5.25 -4.97 9.55
N GLU A 43 -5.54 -4.67 10.82
CA GLU A 43 -5.47 -5.59 11.96
C GLU A 43 -6.66 -6.56 12.07
N ASN A 44 -7.78 -6.27 11.41
CA ASN A 44 -9.07 -6.94 11.60
C ASN A 44 -9.11 -8.44 11.24
N ASN A 45 -7.98 -9.08 10.97
CA ASN A 45 -7.86 -10.52 10.77
C ASN A 45 -6.78 -11.15 11.65
N ASN A 46 -6.49 -10.52 12.77
CA ASN A 46 -5.72 -11.01 13.92
C ASN A 46 -4.77 -12.17 13.62
N ASN A 47 -3.81 -11.94 12.75
CA ASN A 47 -2.73 -12.88 12.50
C ASN A 47 -1.49 -12.35 13.24
N SER A 48 -0.78 -13.23 13.89
CA SER A 48 0.56 -12.92 14.37
C SER A 48 1.47 -12.71 13.15
N TRP A 49 1.90 -11.49 12.92
CA TRP A 49 2.87 -11.17 11.88
C TRP A 49 4.29 -11.16 12.46
N ASN A 50 5.26 -11.51 11.65
CA ASN A 50 6.67 -11.27 11.93
C ASN A 50 7.24 -10.21 10.97
N ASN A 51 6.79 -10.21 9.72
CA ASN A 51 7.28 -9.34 8.68
C ASN A 51 6.12 -8.74 7.87
N VAL A 52 6.04 -7.41 7.81
CA VAL A 52 4.95 -6.66 7.16
C VAL A 52 5.51 -5.62 6.20
N LEU A 53 4.96 -5.52 4.99
CA LEU A 53 5.32 -4.50 4.01
C LEU A 53 4.14 -3.56 3.75
N GLU A 54 4.39 -2.25 3.80
CA GLU A 54 3.52 -1.24 3.20
C GLU A 54 4.06 -0.80 1.84
N ILE A 55 3.23 -0.89 0.80
CA ILE A 55 3.49 -0.31 -0.53
C ILE A 55 2.85 1.08 -0.58
N GLY A 56 3.64 2.11 -0.92
CA GLY A 56 3.22 3.50 -0.89
C GLY A 56 3.13 4.06 0.53
N CYS A 57 4.15 3.82 1.34
CA CYS A 57 4.14 4.18 2.75
C CYS A 57 4.26 5.70 3.01
N GLY A 58 4.64 6.49 1.99
CA GLY A 58 4.79 7.93 2.11
C GLY A 58 5.67 8.34 3.28
N ILE A 59 5.16 9.26 4.09
CA ILE A 59 5.80 9.73 5.33
C ILE A 59 5.62 8.78 6.52
N GLY A 60 5.13 7.55 6.30
CA GLY A 60 4.94 6.55 7.36
C GLY A 60 3.66 6.71 8.18
N ARG A 61 2.64 7.36 7.64
CA ARG A 61 1.37 7.65 8.33
C ARG A 61 0.72 6.42 8.97
N LEU A 62 0.71 5.28 8.26
CA LEU A 62 0.15 4.02 8.76
C LEU A 62 1.24 3.08 9.26
N LEU A 63 2.39 3.05 8.58
CA LEU A 63 3.50 2.16 8.89
C LEU A 63 4.03 2.39 10.31
N VAL A 64 4.24 3.66 10.70
CA VAL A 64 4.86 4.00 11.98
C VAL A 64 3.96 3.64 13.17
N PRO A 65 2.68 4.05 13.23
CA PRO A 65 1.80 3.65 14.32
C PRO A 65 1.60 2.13 14.42
N LEU A 66 1.55 1.43 13.27
CA LEU A 66 1.44 -0.02 13.25
C LEU A 66 2.71 -0.67 13.81
N ALA A 67 3.89 -0.17 13.44
CA ALA A 67 5.17 -0.65 13.95
C ALA A 67 5.38 -0.34 15.43
N ASP A 68 4.92 0.81 15.92
CA ASP A 68 4.96 1.18 17.33
C ASP A 68 4.04 0.27 18.18
N LYS A 69 2.92 -0.18 17.61
CA LYS A 69 1.96 -1.09 18.27
C LYS A 69 2.44 -2.55 18.28
N HIS A 70 3.16 -2.98 17.24
CA HIS A 70 3.69 -4.35 17.06
C HIS A 70 5.22 -4.34 17.03
N ASN A 71 5.83 -3.93 18.13
CA ASN A 71 7.26 -3.66 18.23
C ASN A 71 8.16 -4.91 18.08
N GLU A 72 7.59 -6.11 18.20
CA GLU A 72 8.24 -7.40 17.96
C GLU A 72 8.31 -7.79 16.48
N CYS A 73 7.54 -7.10 15.61
CA CYS A 73 7.49 -7.36 14.18
C CYS A 73 8.46 -6.46 13.41
N ASN A 74 8.96 -6.95 12.28
CA ASN A 74 9.73 -6.16 11.33
C ASN A 74 8.78 -5.53 10.30
N PHE A 75 8.94 -4.25 10.08
CA PHE A 75 8.17 -3.50 9.11
C PHE A 75 9.06 -3.03 7.96
N TYR A 76 8.49 -3.03 6.78
CA TYR A 76 9.12 -2.54 5.56
C TYR A 76 8.21 -1.52 4.91
N GLY A 77 8.78 -0.41 4.47
CA GLY A 77 8.05 0.61 3.72
C GLY A 77 8.73 0.88 2.38
N ILE A 78 7.97 0.83 1.31
CA ILE A 78 8.42 1.28 -0.02
C ILE A 78 7.51 2.39 -0.54
N ASP A 79 8.10 3.38 -1.18
CA ASP A 79 7.39 4.46 -1.85
C ASP A 79 8.14 4.87 -3.12
N ILE A 80 7.42 5.42 -4.09
CA ILE A 80 8.02 5.94 -5.32
C ILE A 80 8.81 7.23 -5.06
N SER A 81 8.42 8.00 -4.03
CA SER A 81 9.03 9.26 -3.63
C SER A 81 10.09 9.04 -2.54
N ASP A 82 11.35 9.21 -2.90
CA ASP A 82 12.44 9.21 -1.93
C ASP A 82 12.32 10.41 -0.95
N GLU A 83 11.75 11.53 -1.40
CA GLU A 83 11.49 12.71 -0.58
C GLU A 83 10.46 12.42 0.53
N MET A 84 9.36 11.70 0.21
CA MET A 84 8.40 11.25 1.23
C MET A 84 9.08 10.34 2.25
N ILE A 85 9.87 9.36 1.80
CA ILE A 85 10.64 8.46 2.68
C ILE A 85 11.59 9.23 3.59
N SER A 86 12.23 10.29 3.09
CA SER A 86 13.17 11.10 3.87
C SER A 86 12.51 11.78 5.07
N LEU A 87 11.22 12.05 4.98
CA LEU A 87 10.40 12.68 6.03
C LEU A 87 9.79 11.65 7.00
N ALA A 88 9.83 10.36 6.66
CA ALA A 88 9.23 9.32 7.48
C ALA A 88 10.06 9.10 8.79
N PRO A 89 9.40 9.01 9.97
CA PRO A 89 10.07 8.74 11.22
C PRO A 89 10.82 7.40 11.20
N LYS A 90 12.05 7.40 11.70
CA LYS A 90 12.85 6.17 11.83
C LYS A 90 12.47 5.40 13.08
N ARG A 91 12.41 4.08 12.98
CA ARG A 91 12.21 3.13 14.08
C ARG A 91 13.16 1.94 13.89
N ASN A 92 13.56 1.31 14.98
CA ASN A 92 14.49 0.18 14.92
C ASN A 92 13.92 -1.03 14.16
N ASN A 93 12.60 -1.18 14.19
CA ASN A 93 11.87 -2.26 13.52
C ASN A 93 11.29 -1.86 12.15
N ILE A 94 11.66 -0.67 11.60
CA ILE A 94 11.25 -0.23 10.27
C ILE A 94 12.46 -0.11 9.34
N LYS A 95 12.37 -0.71 8.15
CA LYS A 95 13.32 -0.55 7.05
C LYS A 95 12.61 0.06 5.84
N TYR A 96 13.17 1.12 5.30
CA TYR A 96 12.64 1.79 4.11
C TYR A 96 13.40 1.38 2.84
N GLN A 97 12.68 1.25 1.71
CA GLN A 97 13.20 0.91 0.37
C GLN A 97 13.96 -0.44 0.29
N GLU A 98 13.82 -1.28 1.30
CA GLU A 98 14.47 -2.60 1.35
C GLU A 98 13.47 -3.64 1.86
N VAL A 99 13.37 -4.78 1.15
CA VAL A 99 12.56 -5.91 1.57
C VAL A 99 13.38 -7.17 1.38
N THR A 100 13.90 -7.72 2.48
CA THR A 100 14.82 -8.85 2.45
C THR A 100 14.16 -10.17 2.86
N ASP A 101 13.19 -10.12 3.76
CA ASP A 101 12.57 -11.29 4.34
C ASP A 101 11.30 -11.71 3.60
N LYS A 102 10.84 -12.93 3.87
CA LYS A 102 9.51 -13.37 3.47
C LYS A 102 8.45 -12.76 4.37
N LEU A 103 7.39 -12.25 3.77
CA LEU A 103 6.38 -11.44 4.42
C LEU A 103 5.15 -12.24 4.82
N ASP A 104 4.55 -11.86 5.94
CA ASP A 104 3.24 -12.34 6.39
C ASP A 104 2.09 -11.56 5.78
N LEU A 105 2.32 -10.24 5.65
CA LEU A 105 1.36 -9.30 5.11
C LEU A 105 2.05 -8.29 4.20
N VAL A 106 1.43 -8.04 3.05
CA VAL A 106 1.67 -6.86 2.22
C VAL A 106 0.39 -6.04 2.21
N TYR A 107 0.46 -4.76 2.57
CA TYR A 107 -0.71 -3.89 2.47
C TYR A 107 -0.41 -2.59 1.73
N SER A 108 -1.48 -1.94 1.25
CA SER A 108 -1.38 -0.67 0.52
C SER A 108 -2.69 0.10 0.63
N MET A 109 -2.63 1.31 1.16
CA MET A 109 -3.81 2.16 1.36
C MET A 109 -3.65 3.47 0.62
N LEU A 110 -4.68 3.88 -0.12
CA LEU A 110 -4.75 5.12 -0.90
C LEU A 110 -3.69 5.25 -2.01
N VAL A 111 -3.13 4.14 -2.48
CA VAL A 111 -2.06 4.10 -3.50
C VAL A 111 -2.57 3.59 -4.84
N PHE A 112 -3.29 2.45 -4.85
CA PHE A 112 -3.71 1.79 -6.09
C PHE A 112 -4.62 2.66 -6.96
N GLN A 113 -5.27 3.65 -6.41
CA GLN A 113 -6.02 4.65 -7.16
C GLN A 113 -5.14 5.64 -7.93
N HIS A 114 -3.86 5.77 -7.59
CA HIS A 114 -2.93 6.74 -8.20
C HIS A 114 -1.94 6.10 -9.17
N ILE A 115 -2.00 4.79 -9.38
CA ILE A 115 -1.09 4.05 -10.25
C ILE A 115 -1.82 3.42 -11.43
N GLU A 116 -1.15 3.38 -12.57
CA GLU A 116 -1.68 2.83 -13.81
C GLU A 116 -1.90 1.32 -13.72
N HIS A 117 -2.72 0.80 -14.63
CA HIS A 117 -3.07 -0.62 -14.66
C HIS A 117 -1.86 -1.57 -14.64
N GLN A 118 -0.83 -1.27 -15.45
CA GLN A 118 0.38 -2.10 -15.50
C GLN A 118 1.17 -2.06 -14.19
N GLU A 119 1.21 -0.94 -13.51
CA GLU A 119 1.86 -0.82 -12.21
C GLU A 119 1.11 -1.58 -11.12
N LYS A 120 -0.23 -1.59 -11.15
CA LYS A 120 -1.05 -2.45 -10.27
C LYS A 120 -0.65 -3.91 -10.39
N ILE A 121 -0.52 -4.40 -11.64
CA ILE A 121 -0.07 -5.78 -11.91
C ILE A 121 1.33 -6.01 -11.32
N ASN A 122 2.25 -5.08 -11.53
CA ASN A 122 3.62 -5.21 -11.04
C ASN A 122 3.69 -5.27 -9.51
N TYR A 123 2.93 -4.42 -8.81
CA TYR A 123 2.89 -4.43 -7.34
C TYR A 123 2.20 -5.68 -6.77
N ILE A 124 1.14 -6.17 -7.42
CA ILE A 124 0.49 -7.43 -7.02
C ILE A 124 1.45 -8.62 -7.20
N LYS A 125 2.21 -8.67 -8.31
CA LYS A 125 3.25 -9.69 -8.53
C LYS A 125 4.39 -9.56 -7.50
N LEU A 126 4.86 -8.35 -7.23
CA LEU A 126 5.87 -8.11 -6.19
C LEU A 126 5.39 -8.65 -4.84
N ALA A 127 4.15 -8.35 -4.45
CA ALA A 127 3.58 -8.84 -3.21
C ALA A 127 3.54 -10.37 -3.18
N TYR A 128 3.11 -11.01 -4.28
CA TYR A 128 3.09 -12.47 -4.38
C TYR A 128 4.48 -13.08 -4.20
N ASP A 129 5.48 -12.55 -4.87
CA ASP A 129 6.86 -13.07 -4.82
C ASP A 129 7.46 -12.93 -3.42
N LYS A 130 7.14 -11.85 -2.71
CA LYS A 130 7.66 -11.54 -1.37
C LYS A 130 6.90 -12.22 -0.25
N LEU A 131 5.63 -12.53 -0.42
CA LEU A 131 4.84 -13.23 0.58
C LEU A 131 5.33 -14.68 0.77
N LYS A 132 5.30 -15.16 2.00
CA LYS A 132 5.39 -16.58 2.33
C LYS A 132 4.09 -17.30 1.95
N ASP A 133 4.13 -18.63 1.86
CA ASP A 133 2.92 -19.42 1.69
C ASP A 133 1.96 -19.19 2.86
N GLY A 134 0.69 -18.95 2.55
CA GLY A 134 -0.35 -18.56 3.51
C GLY A 134 -0.32 -17.06 3.91
N GLY A 135 0.67 -16.29 3.46
CA GLY A 135 0.70 -14.83 3.62
C GLY A 135 -0.43 -14.14 2.87
N SER A 136 -0.66 -12.88 3.15
CA SER A 136 -1.79 -12.12 2.58
C SER A 136 -1.36 -10.83 1.92
N ILE A 137 -2.04 -10.48 0.82
CA ILE A 137 -2.10 -9.10 0.35
C ILE A 137 -3.39 -8.43 0.83
N PHE A 138 -3.34 -7.14 1.21
CA PHE A 138 -4.49 -6.34 1.58
C PHE A 138 -4.33 -4.92 1.03
N PHE A 139 -5.23 -4.47 0.16
CA PHE A 139 -5.13 -3.13 -0.39
C PHE A 139 -6.49 -2.51 -0.69
N GLN A 140 -6.50 -1.19 -0.80
CA GLN A 140 -7.64 -0.38 -1.21
C GLN A 140 -7.45 0.08 -2.66
N PHE A 141 -8.54 0.12 -3.42
CA PHE A 141 -8.61 0.71 -4.76
C PHE A 141 -9.96 1.41 -4.97
N VAL A 142 -10.05 2.23 -6.02
CA VAL A 142 -11.30 2.94 -6.38
C VAL A 142 -11.97 2.20 -7.52
N VAL A 143 -13.27 1.91 -7.33
CA VAL A 143 -14.11 1.24 -8.33
C VAL A 143 -14.75 2.28 -9.22
N GLY A 144 -14.66 2.08 -10.54
CA GLY A 144 -15.30 2.91 -11.56
C GLY A 144 -14.75 2.63 -12.94
N GLU A 145 -15.25 3.35 -13.93
CA GLU A 145 -14.87 3.21 -15.34
C GLU A 145 -14.14 4.46 -15.87
N GLU A 146 -14.24 5.60 -15.17
CA GLU A 146 -13.66 6.85 -15.63
C GLU A 146 -12.35 7.16 -14.89
N ASN A 147 -11.30 7.37 -15.66
CA ASN A 147 -10.03 7.87 -15.14
C ASN A 147 -10.05 9.40 -15.12
N SER A 148 -9.51 9.96 -14.04
CA SER A 148 -9.19 11.38 -13.95
C SER A 148 -7.68 11.56 -13.81
N PRO A 149 -7.14 12.75 -14.02
CA PRO A 149 -5.75 13.02 -13.72
C PRO A 149 -5.45 12.57 -12.28
N TYR A 150 -4.47 11.66 -12.12
CA TYR A 150 -4.03 11.10 -10.83
C TYR A 150 -5.03 10.16 -10.12
N SER A 151 -6.12 9.72 -10.81
CA SER A 151 -7.03 8.71 -10.27
C SER A 151 -7.37 7.68 -11.36
N TYR A 152 -6.85 6.47 -11.20
CA TYR A 152 -7.03 5.36 -12.12
C TYR A 152 -7.99 4.33 -11.50
N GLN A 153 -9.24 4.44 -11.88
CA GLN A 153 -10.28 3.53 -11.41
C GLN A 153 -10.10 2.13 -12.02
N THR A 154 -10.58 1.14 -11.33
CA THR A 154 -10.46 -0.26 -11.78
C THR A 154 -11.69 -1.03 -11.30
N SER A 155 -12.24 -1.90 -12.12
CA SER A 155 -13.35 -2.74 -11.71
C SER A 155 -12.90 -3.83 -10.72
N GLN A 156 -13.82 -4.29 -9.88
CA GLN A 156 -13.57 -5.44 -9.01
C GLN A 156 -13.16 -6.67 -9.84
N PHE A 157 -13.80 -6.89 -10.98
CA PHE A 157 -13.51 -8.02 -11.88
C PHE A 157 -12.07 -8.01 -12.38
N GLU A 158 -11.54 -6.84 -12.76
CA GLU A 158 -10.14 -6.71 -13.20
C GLU A 158 -9.15 -7.02 -12.08
N ILE A 159 -9.39 -6.50 -10.88
CA ILE A 159 -8.53 -6.79 -9.71
C ILE A 159 -8.57 -8.29 -9.38
N GLU A 160 -9.75 -8.91 -9.38
CA GLU A 160 -9.90 -10.35 -9.13
C GLU A 160 -9.15 -11.18 -10.18
N LYS A 161 -9.24 -10.81 -11.47
CA LYS A 161 -8.52 -11.44 -12.57
C LYS A 161 -6.98 -11.31 -12.38
N ILE A 162 -6.48 -10.14 -11.99
CA ILE A 162 -5.05 -9.92 -11.74
C ILE A 162 -4.59 -10.80 -10.57
N LEU A 163 -5.32 -10.82 -9.47
CA LEU A 163 -5.00 -11.65 -8.30
C LEU A 163 -4.96 -13.13 -8.66
N THR A 164 -5.99 -13.64 -9.33
CA THR A 164 -6.09 -15.05 -9.75
C THR A 164 -4.96 -15.42 -10.71
N ASN A 165 -4.70 -14.60 -11.73
CA ASN A 165 -3.63 -14.86 -12.70
C ASN A 165 -2.23 -14.79 -12.07
N THR A 166 -2.07 -14.09 -10.95
CA THR A 166 -0.81 -14.03 -10.20
C THR A 166 -0.64 -15.25 -9.29
N GLY A 167 -1.73 -15.95 -8.95
CA GLY A 167 -1.71 -17.14 -8.08
C GLY A 167 -2.35 -16.94 -6.71
N PHE A 168 -2.91 -15.75 -6.44
CA PHE A 168 -3.66 -15.51 -5.21
C PHE A 168 -4.99 -16.27 -5.20
N SER A 169 -5.41 -16.67 -4.02
CA SER A 169 -6.67 -17.37 -3.75
C SER A 169 -7.46 -16.69 -2.63
N ASN A 170 -8.71 -17.12 -2.44
CA ASN A 170 -9.58 -16.66 -1.36
C ASN A 170 -9.70 -15.14 -1.28
N SER A 171 -9.90 -14.49 -2.45
CA SER A 171 -10.09 -13.05 -2.52
C SER A 171 -11.42 -12.64 -1.89
N VAL A 172 -11.37 -11.74 -0.91
CA VAL A 172 -12.55 -11.18 -0.23
C VAL A 172 -12.56 -9.69 -0.48
N PHE A 173 -13.63 -9.21 -1.11
CA PHE A 173 -13.86 -7.81 -1.42
C PHE A 173 -14.87 -7.20 -0.45
N LYS A 174 -14.60 -6.01 0.05
CA LYS A 174 -15.51 -5.26 0.92
C LYS A 174 -15.50 -3.79 0.56
N ASN A 175 -16.69 -3.20 0.45
CA ASN A 175 -16.85 -1.77 0.34
C ASN A 175 -16.83 -1.17 1.75
N HIS A 176 -16.08 -0.10 1.95
CA HIS A 176 -15.98 0.55 3.25
C HIS A 176 -15.63 2.03 3.10
N MET A 177 -16.10 2.86 4.02
CA MET A 177 -15.79 4.29 4.17
C MET A 177 -16.36 5.19 3.06
N HIS A 178 -16.22 4.84 1.80
CA HIS A 178 -16.72 5.59 0.65
C HIS A 178 -17.36 4.62 -0.37
N PRO A 179 -18.45 4.99 -1.06
CA PRO A 179 -19.13 4.09 -2.02
C PRO A 179 -18.23 3.53 -3.12
N GLN A 180 -17.21 4.27 -3.54
CA GLN A 180 -16.26 3.85 -4.57
C GLN A 180 -15.01 3.18 -4.01
N TRP A 181 -14.82 3.12 -2.70
CA TRP A 181 -13.65 2.50 -2.09
C TRP A 181 -13.88 1.02 -1.87
N MET A 182 -13.14 0.23 -2.60
CA MET A 182 -13.13 -1.22 -2.45
C MET A 182 -11.83 -1.67 -1.79
N PHE A 183 -11.96 -2.51 -0.78
CA PHE A 183 -10.85 -3.17 -0.11
C PHE A 183 -10.85 -4.64 -0.50
N VAL A 184 -9.69 -5.18 -0.78
CA VAL A 184 -9.53 -6.60 -1.10
C VAL A 184 -8.43 -7.22 -0.26
N ARG A 185 -8.71 -8.41 0.26
CA ARG A 185 -7.72 -9.29 0.88
C ARG A 185 -7.69 -10.60 0.14
N ALA A 186 -6.49 -11.09 -0.19
CA ALA A 186 -6.27 -12.38 -0.84
C ALA A 186 -5.10 -13.12 -0.19
N LYS A 187 -5.07 -14.45 -0.35
CA LYS A 187 -4.06 -15.36 0.20
C LYS A 187 -3.14 -15.89 -0.90
N LYS A 188 -1.85 -15.98 -0.59
CA LYS A 188 -0.91 -16.75 -1.38
C LYS A 188 -1.02 -18.24 -1.06
#